data_925d8228b759454d295e7c556b15064b
#
_entry.id   925d8228b759454d295e7c556b15064b
#
_cell.length_a   1.000
_cell.length_b   1.000
_cell.length_c   1.000
_cell.angle_alpha   90.00
_cell.angle_beta   90.00
_cell.angle_gamma   90.00
#
_symmetry.space_group_name_H-M   'P 1'
#
loop_
_entity.id
_entity.type
_entity.pdbx_description
1 polymer ?
#
loop_
_entity_poly.entity_id
_entity_poly.type
_entity_poly.pdbx_seq_one_letter_code
_entity_poly.pdbx_strand_id
1 'polypeptide(L)'
;FISIIISCDNGNKPVPPVPPGPELGGATPFLFETPLFFQEMDIPEDNPLTVEGIDLGRNLFYDERLSGDNTQSCATCHIQNLSFQDSLKFSVGIIGIEGTRQSMTLVNLGWQHFYFWDGRSATLEDQIIQPVINPIEMNAEWSDVMVKLRQDEEYMKLFAKVFSTVDVDSTHVAKAIAQFLRIVVSDDSKYDRFRRGEYTPTESESRGMDLMVREGGDPELGQGGQWGGDCFHCHPLAGLQFSDYQLHNNGLDSVFTDLGRGEVTGDPNDFGRFKTPSLRNVEFSAPYMHDGRFASLEEVIEHYNSGGHASSTVDPFMKFTSGGLQLSEQSK
;
A
#
# COMPACT_ATOMS: atom_id res chain seq x y z
N PHE A 1 -3.81 -24.51 2.67
CA PHE A 1 -2.97 -24.70 1.49
C PHE A 1 -2.26 -23.37 1.24
N ILE A 2 -0.98 -23.33 1.63
CA ILE A 2 -0.08 -22.22 1.30
C ILE A 2 0.21 -22.36 -0.19
N SER A 3 -0.46 -21.59 -1.03
CA SER A 3 0.11 -21.22 -2.31
C SER A 3 1.03 -20.03 -2.01
N ILE A 4 2.22 -20.37 -1.48
CA ILE A 4 3.37 -19.52 -1.68
C ILE A 4 3.44 -19.38 -3.19
N ILE A 5 3.37 -18.16 -3.70
CA ILE A 5 3.77 -17.90 -5.08
C ILE A 5 5.28 -18.08 -5.08
N ILE A 6 5.69 -19.34 -5.06
CA ILE A 6 7.04 -19.72 -5.42
C ILE A 6 7.08 -19.52 -6.93
N SER A 7 7.86 -18.57 -7.35
CA SER A 7 8.34 -18.49 -8.73
C SER A 7 8.75 -19.90 -9.15
N CYS A 8 8.13 -20.43 -10.19
CA CYS A 8 8.45 -21.74 -10.72
C CYS A 8 9.90 -21.76 -11.17
N ASP A 9 10.66 -22.58 -10.51
CA ASP A 9 11.79 -23.40 -10.97
C ASP A 9 12.86 -22.70 -11.84
N ASN A 10 13.95 -22.34 -11.20
CA ASN A 10 15.27 -22.36 -11.82
C ASN A 10 16.18 -23.25 -11.00
N GLY A 11 16.47 -24.41 -11.58
CA GLY A 11 17.12 -25.56 -11.02
C GLY A 11 18.26 -25.29 -10.03
N ASN A 12 18.24 -26.05 -8.95
CA ASN A 12 19.35 -26.45 -8.06
C ASN A 12 20.50 -25.42 -7.89
N LYS A 13 20.23 -24.25 -7.32
CA LYS A 13 21.27 -23.52 -6.62
C LYS A 13 21.28 -23.97 -5.16
N PRO A 14 22.43 -24.35 -4.58
CA PRO A 14 22.49 -24.62 -3.15
C PRO A 14 22.11 -23.35 -2.39
N VAL A 15 21.11 -23.46 -1.54
CA VAL A 15 20.70 -22.38 -0.62
C VAL A 15 21.96 -22.02 0.19
N PRO A 16 22.42 -20.76 0.17
CA PRO A 16 23.56 -20.35 0.99
C PRO A 16 23.23 -20.61 2.47
N PRO A 17 24.20 -21.00 3.29
CA PRO A 17 23.97 -21.23 4.71
C PRO A 17 23.48 -19.93 5.34
N VAL A 18 22.34 -20.00 6.02
CA VAL A 18 21.75 -18.90 6.77
C VAL A 18 22.80 -18.43 7.79
N PRO A 19 23.26 -17.16 7.77
CA PRO A 19 24.09 -16.67 8.85
C PRO A 19 23.33 -16.80 10.18
N PRO A 20 24.01 -17.15 11.28
CA PRO A 20 23.35 -17.24 12.58
C PRO A 20 22.83 -15.85 12.95
N GLY A 21 21.53 -15.67 12.79
CA GLY A 21 20.81 -14.50 13.29
C GLY A 21 20.70 -14.57 14.82
N PRO A 22 20.27 -13.47 15.48
CA PRO A 22 20.00 -13.49 16.91
C PRO A 22 19.01 -14.63 17.24
N GLU A 23 19.14 -15.25 18.42
CA GLU A 23 18.21 -16.28 18.88
C GLU A 23 16.81 -15.73 18.93
N LEU A 24 15.97 -16.09 17.95
CA LEU A 24 14.61 -15.60 17.78
C LEU A 24 13.61 -16.55 18.44
N GLY A 25 13.75 -16.79 19.74
CA GLY A 25 12.77 -17.59 20.53
C GLY A 25 12.44 -18.99 19.98
N GLY A 26 13.34 -19.57 19.18
CA GLY A 26 13.12 -20.84 18.51
C GLY A 26 12.30 -20.73 17.21
N ALA A 27 11.87 -19.54 16.80
CA ALA A 27 11.25 -19.32 15.49
C ALA A 27 12.28 -19.47 14.36
N THR A 28 11.83 -19.99 13.23
CA THR A 28 12.68 -20.23 12.05
C THR A 28 12.84 -18.91 11.27
N PRO A 29 14.06 -18.39 11.08
CA PRO A 29 14.27 -17.20 10.25
C PRO A 29 13.71 -17.39 8.84
N PHE A 30 13.00 -16.39 8.33
CA PHE A 30 12.53 -16.36 6.95
C PHE A 30 13.48 -15.49 6.12
N LEU A 31 14.12 -16.09 5.13
CA LEU A 31 14.97 -15.37 4.19
C LEU A 31 14.07 -14.74 3.11
N PHE A 32 13.93 -13.43 3.17
CA PHE A 32 13.27 -12.68 2.14
C PHE A 32 14.24 -12.43 0.98
N GLU A 33 13.88 -12.90 -0.21
CA GLU A 33 14.63 -12.61 -1.42
C GLU A 33 14.02 -11.36 -2.06
N THR A 34 14.81 -10.27 -2.10
CA THR A 34 14.36 -9.02 -2.74
C THR A 34 14.15 -9.27 -4.24
N PRO A 35 12.97 -8.93 -4.78
CA PRO A 35 12.72 -9.11 -6.20
C PRO A 35 13.69 -8.30 -7.07
N LEU A 36 13.99 -8.82 -8.26
CA LEU A 36 14.93 -8.19 -9.17
C LEU A 36 14.49 -6.76 -9.52
N PHE A 37 15.43 -5.81 -9.42
CA PHE A 37 15.25 -4.36 -9.61
C PHE A 37 14.50 -3.63 -8.48
N PHE A 38 14.04 -4.33 -7.45
CA PHE A 38 13.54 -3.65 -6.25
C PHE A 38 14.71 -3.19 -5.39
N GLN A 39 14.47 -2.19 -4.57
CA GLN A 39 15.39 -1.83 -3.48
C GLN A 39 15.28 -2.87 -2.37
N GLU A 40 16.33 -3.01 -1.56
CA GLU A 40 16.24 -3.84 -0.34
C GLU A 40 15.13 -3.32 0.56
N MET A 41 14.37 -4.26 1.15
CA MET A 41 13.33 -3.92 2.11
C MET A 41 13.98 -3.61 3.46
N ASP A 42 13.57 -2.52 4.08
CA ASP A 42 13.96 -2.20 5.46
C ASP A 42 13.11 -3.04 6.44
N ILE A 43 13.71 -4.12 6.94
CA ILE A 43 13.07 -5.00 7.93
C ILE A 43 13.54 -4.57 9.32
N PRO A 44 12.64 -4.16 10.23
CA PRO A 44 13.01 -3.72 11.56
C PRO A 44 13.78 -4.79 12.34
N GLU A 45 14.88 -4.40 12.99
CA GLU A 45 15.70 -5.31 13.80
C GLU A 45 14.92 -5.95 14.95
N ASP A 46 13.94 -5.25 15.49
CA ASP A 46 13.07 -5.71 16.58
C ASP A 46 11.84 -6.49 16.11
N ASN A 47 11.69 -6.66 14.77
CA ASN A 47 10.64 -7.48 14.16
C ASN A 47 11.15 -8.20 12.89
N PRO A 48 12.19 -9.05 13.02
CA PRO A 48 12.70 -9.81 11.89
C PRO A 48 11.66 -10.81 11.38
N LEU A 49 11.73 -11.14 10.08
CA LEU A 49 10.82 -12.08 9.46
C LEU A 49 11.14 -13.52 9.92
N THR A 50 10.09 -14.23 10.34
CA THR A 50 10.18 -15.64 10.69
C THR A 50 9.03 -16.42 10.06
N VAL A 51 9.24 -17.71 9.78
CA VAL A 51 8.21 -18.57 9.18
C VAL A 51 6.96 -18.60 10.05
N GLU A 52 7.14 -18.80 11.36
CA GLU A 52 6.05 -18.87 12.32
C GLU A 52 5.41 -17.51 12.59
N GLY A 53 6.18 -16.43 12.55
CA GLY A 53 5.65 -15.06 12.69
C GLY A 53 4.78 -14.66 11.51
N ILE A 54 5.19 -15.01 10.29
CA ILE A 54 4.39 -14.81 9.07
C ILE A 54 3.09 -15.62 9.14
N ASP A 55 3.15 -16.90 9.56
CA ASP A 55 1.95 -17.74 9.68
C ASP A 55 0.99 -17.23 10.77
N LEU A 56 1.54 -16.84 11.93
CA LEU A 56 0.77 -16.21 13.01
C LEU A 56 0.11 -14.90 12.50
N GLY A 57 0.87 -14.06 11.83
CA GLY A 57 0.35 -12.79 11.27
C GLY A 57 -0.75 -13.01 10.24
N ARG A 58 -0.58 -14.00 9.38
CA ARG A 58 -1.63 -14.40 8.42
C ARG A 58 -2.90 -14.85 9.13
N ASN A 59 -2.80 -15.72 10.14
CA ASN A 59 -3.96 -16.17 10.89
C ASN A 59 -4.67 -15.01 11.58
N LEU A 60 -3.92 -14.09 12.21
CA LEU A 60 -4.47 -12.88 12.85
C LEU A 60 -5.13 -11.93 11.85
N PHE A 61 -4.57 -11.78 10.64
CA PHE A 61 -5.16 -10.94 9.59
C PHE A 61 -6.57 -11.38 9.18
N TYR A 62 -6.87 -12.68 9.26
CA TYR A 62 -8.19 -13.25 8.95
C TYR A 62 -9.04 -13.51 10.20
N ASP A 63 -8.59 -13.12 11.39
CA ASP A 63 -9.27 -13.42 12.65
C ASP A 63 -10.30 -12.34 13.02
N GLU A 64 -11.57 -12.70 13.01
CA GLU A 64 -12.67 -11.79 13.36
C GLU A 64 -12.68 -11.39 14.84
N ARG A 65 -11.97 -12.12 15.72
CA ARG A 65 -11.82 -11.77 17.14
C ARG A 65 -11.10 -10.44 17.37
N LEU A 66 -10.45 -9.88 16.34
CA LEU A 66 -9.85 -8.55 16.41
C LEU A 66 -10.91 -7.43 16.39
N SER A 67 -12.16 -7.70 16.01
CA SER A 67 -13.26 -6.74 16.09
C SER A 67 -14.05 -6.85 17.40
N GLY A 68 -14.76 -5.76 17.75
CA GLY A 68 -15.50 -5.65 19.01
C GLY A 68 -16.59 -6.72 19.15
N ASP A 69 -17.29 -7.03 18.07
CA ASP A 69 -18.38 -8.00 18.02
C ASP A 69 -18.03 -9.36 17.37
N ASN A 70 -16.77 -9.54 16.96
CA ASN A 70 -16.25 -10.72 16.26
C ASN A 70 -16.90 -10.98 14.90
N THR A 71 -17.21 -9.93 14.13
CA THR A 71 -17.83 -10.05 12.81
C THR A 71 -16.92 -9.61 11.66
N GLN A 72 -15.84 -8.88 11.95
CA GLN A 72 -14.90 -8.37 10.94
C GLN A 72 -13.46 -8.67 11.30
N SER A 73 -12.68 -8.96 10.28
CA SER A 73 -11.21 -9.05 10.33
C SER A 73 -10.58 -8.03 9.39
N CYS A 74 -9.25 -7.94 9.34
CA CYS A 74 -8.57 -7.12 8.34
C CYS A 74 -8.98 -7.52 6.91
N ALA A 75 -9.15 -8.83 6.67
CA ALA A 75 -9.54 -9.38 5.37
C ALA A 75 -10.95 -8.98 4.92
N THR A 76 -11.80 -8.46 5.80
CA THR A 76 -13.15 -7.99 5.44
C THR A 76 -13.09 -6.77 4.54
N CYS A 77 -12.16 -5.83 4.80
CA CYS A 77 -11.94 -4.63 3.98
C CYS A 77 -10.71 -4.75 3.06
N HIS A 78 -9.83 -5.74 3.30
CA HIS A 78 -8.63 -5.99 2.51
C HIS A 78 -8.71 -7.35 1.81
N ILE A 79 -9.54 -7.40 0.75
CA ILE A 79 -9.89 -8.61 0.02
C ILE A 79 -8.76 -8.99 -0.95
N GLN A 80 -8.18 -10.17 -0.80
CA GLN A 80 -6.99 -10.60 -1.53
C GLN A 80 -7.11 -10.51 -3.06
N ASN A 81 -8.23 -10.94 -3.63
CA ASN A 81 -8.43 -10.91 -5.09
C ASN A 81 -8.74 -9.50 -5.65
N LEU A 82 -8.88 -8.49 -4.78
CA LEU A 82 -9.00 -7.09 -5.13
C LEU A 82 -7.71 -6.31 -4.74
N SER A 83 -6.56 -6.97 -4.83
CA SER A 83 -5.27 -6.39 -4.42
C SER A 83 -5.22 -5.97 -2.94
N PHE A 84 -5.91 -6.70 -2.07
CA PHE A 84 -6.05 -6.40 -0.65
C PHE A 84 -6.64 -5.02 -0.36
N GLN A 85 -7.67 -4.63 -1.10
CA GLN A 85 -8.56 -3.52 -0.79
C GLN A 85 -10.02 -3.99 -0.98
N ASP A 86 -11.01 -3.16 -0.68
CA ASP A 86 -12.39 -3.45 -1.05
C ASP A 86 -12.79 -2.71 -2.35
N SER A 87 -13.97 -3.01 -2.89
CA SER A 87 -14.50 -2.32 -4.06
C SER A 87 -15.43 -1.17 -3.71
N LEU A 88 -15.42 -0.76 -2.44
CA LEU A 88 -16.32 0.28 -1.93
C LEU A 88 -15.63 1.65 -1.97
N LYS A 89 -16.43 2.69 -2.13
CA LYS A 89 -15.96 4.05 -1.95
C LYS A 89 -15.44 4.26 -0.54
N PHE A 90 -16.19 3.76 0.44
CA PHE A 90 -15.84 3.74 1.85
C PHE A 90 -16.22 2.40 2.46
N SER A 91 -15.29 1.79 3.17
CA SER A 91 -15.53 0.56 3.92
C SER A 91 -16.55 0.79 5.03
N VAL A 92 -17.33 -0.24 5.34
CA VAL A 92 -18.34 -0.21 6.40
C VAL A 92 -17.83 -0.95 7.62
N GLY A 93 -17.75 -0.28 8.77
CA GLY A 93 -17.33 -0.88 10.02
C GLY A 93 -18.43 -1.69 10.72
N ILE A 94 -18.09 -2.34 11.84
CA ILE A 94 -18.99 -3.29 12.56
C ILE A 94 -20.29 -2.69 13.03
N ILE A 95 -20.36 -1.36 13.24
CA ILE A 95 -21.58 -0.66 13.65
C ILE A 95 -22.41 -0.12 12.48
N GLY A 96 -22.04 -0.49 11.23
CA GLY A 96 -22.76 -0.07 10.02
C GLY A 96 -22.47 1.37 9.58
N ILE A 97 -21.45 2.03 10.10
CA ILE A 97 -21.02 3.37 9.68
C ILE A 97 -19.93 3.23 8.62
N GLU A 98 -20.07 4.02 7.55
CA GLU A 98 -19.05 4.13 6.52
C GLU A 98 -17.84 4.95 7.00
N GLY A 99 -16.65 4.55 6.58
CA GLY A 99 -15.44 5.35 6.72
C GLY A 99 -15.49 6.64 5.89
N THR A 100 -14.43 7.42 5.93
CA THR A 100 -14.35 8.69 5.19
C THR A 100 -13.32 8.64 4.06
N ARG A 101 -12.53 7.59 3.99
CA ARG A 101 -11.48 7.38 2.97
C ARG A 101 -11.55 5.96 2.43
N GLN A 102 -11.14 5.82 1.18
CA GLN A 102 -11.06 4.54 0.48
C GLN A 102 -10.01 3.62 1.14
N SER A 103 -10.30 2.32 1.20
CA SER A 103 -9.40 1.28 1.69
C SER A 103 -8.20 1.14 0.76
N MET A 104 -6.98 1.28 1.29
CA MET A 104 -5.76 1.19 0.49
C MET A 104 -5.39 -0.27 0.22
N THR A 105 -4.78 -0.52 -0.94
CA THR A 105 -4.12 -1.80 -1.23
C THR A 105 -3.00 -2.10 -0.23
N LEU A 106 -2.80 -3.38 0.09
CA LEU A 106 -1.75 -3.82 1.02
C LEU A 106 -0.54 -4.47 0.34
N VAL A 107 -0.43 -4.42 -1.00
CA VAL A 107 0.74 -4.97 -1.67
C VAL A 107 1.97 -4.08 -1.45
N ASN A 108 3.13 -4.70 -1.28
CA ASN A 108 4.44 -4.05 -1.19
C ASN A 108 4.58 -3.03 -0.03
N LEU A 109 3.87 -3.25 1.07
CA LEU A 109 3.90 -2.33 2.22
C LEU A 109 5.29 -2.21 2.86
N GLY A 110 6.14 -3.23 2.76
CA GLY A 110 7.47 -3.22 3.36
C GLY A 110 8.43 -2.16 2.81
N TRP A 111 8.10 -1.54 1.68
CA TRP A 111 8.89 -0.43 1.09
C TRP A 111 8.34 0.96 1.40
N GLN A 112 7.18 1.05 2.11
CA GLN A 112 6.60 2.34 2.46
C GLN A 112 7.26 2.92 3.70
N HIS A 113 7.35 4.27 3.75
CA HIS A 113 7.98 5.00 4.84
C HIS A 113 6.98 5.56 5.86
N PHE A 114 5.71 5.59 5.52
CA PHE A 114 4.59 5.96 6.38
C PHE A 114 3.27 5.42 5.80
N TYR A 115 2.26 5.33 6.64
CA TYR A 115 1.03 4.61 6.37
C TYR A 115 -0.19 5.51 6.56
N PHE A 116 -1.36 5.06 6.09
CA PHE A 116 -2.58 5.81 5.81
C PHE A 116 -2.42 6.83 4.67
N TRP A 117 -3.55 7.34 4.18
CA TRP A 117 -3.57 8.37 3.14
C TRP A 117 -2.89 9.68 3.56
N ASP A 118 -2.96 10.03 4.84
CA ASP A 118 -2.40 11.26 5.43
C ASP A 118 -0.99 11.07 6.04
N GLY A 119 -0.46 9.84 6.00
CA GLY A 119 0.86 9.54 6.51
C GLY A 119 1.00 9.67 8.03
N ARG A 120 -0.10 9.48 8.79
CA ARG A 120 -0.09 9.66 10.25
C ARG A 120 0.64 8.58 11.03
N SER A 121 0.79 7.36 10.49
CA SER A 121 1.57 6.28 11.11
C SER A 121 2.95 6.16 10.48
N ALA A 122 3.99 6.17 11.32
CA ALA A 122 5.38 6.11 10.90
C ALA A 122 5.85 4.67 10.62
N THR A 123 5.19 3.67 11.20
CA THR A 123 5.53 2.25 11.02
C THR A 123 4.30 1.45 10.63
N LEU A 124 4.52 0.28 10.04
CA LEU A 124 3.45 -0.65 9.71
C LEU A 124 2.77 -1.18 10.97
N GLU A 125 3.55 -1.41 12.01
CA GLU A 125 3.08 -1.86 13.32
C GLU A 125 2.13 -0.82 13.96
N ASP A 126 2.48 0.46 13.91
CA ASP A 126 1.62 1.54 14.41
C ASP A 126 0.32 1.64 13.61
N GLN A 127 0.39 1.42 12.30
CA GLN A 127 -0.81 1.44 11.46
C GLN A 127 -1.79 0.32 11.84
N ILE A 128 -1.29 -0.91 12.04
CA ILE A 128 -2.10 -2.10 12.33
C ILE A 128 -2.92 -1.95 13.62
N ILE A 129 -2.39 -1.25 14.60
CA ILE A 129 -3.07 -1.04 15.90
C ILE A 129 -4.34 -0.19 15.74
N GLN A 130 -4.36 0.78 14.81
CA GLN A 130 -5.37 1.82 14.75
C GLN A 130 -6.76 1.37 14.28
N PRO A 131 -6.91 0.57 13.20
CA PRO A 131 -8.22 0.10 12.76
C PRO A 131 -8.98 -0.70 13.81
N VAL A 132 -8.25 -1.45 14.66
CA VAL A 132 -8.85 -2.25 15.74
C VAL A 132 -9.59 -1.38 16.74
N ILE A 133 -8.99 -0.25 17.15
CA ILE A 133 -9.58 0.66 18.14
C ILE A 133 -10.47 1.74 17.51
N ASN A 134 -10.50 1.86 16.21
CA ASN A 134 -11.30 2.88 15.55
C ASN A 134 -12.80 2.58 15.70
N PRO A 135 -13.60 3.47 16.33
CA PRO A 135 -15.01 3.21 16.60
C PRO A 135 -15.86 3.07 15.35
N ILE A 136 -15.44 3.60 14.20
CA ILE A 136 -16.15 3.45 12.93
C ILE A 136 -15.62 2.31 12.05
N GLU A 137 -14.61 1.57 12.53
CA GLU A 137 -14.06 0.38 11.84
C GLU A 137 -14.32 -0.87 12.69
N MET A 138 -13.31 -1.39 13.40
CA MET A 138 -13.41 -2.63 14.17
C MET A 138 -13.90 -2.41 15.61
N ASN A 139 -13.91 -1.20 16.12
CA ASN A 139 -14.50 -0.77 17.40
C ASN A 139 -14.24 -1.72 18.57
N ALA A 140 -12.98 -2.12 18.78
CA ALA A 140 -12.56 -3.01 19.85
C ALA A 140 -11.58 -2.32 20.79
N GLU A 141 -11.58 -2.72 22.06
CA GLU A 141 -10.52 -2.38 23.00
C GLU A 141 -9.44 -3.46 22.97
N TRP A 142 -8.16 -3.07 22.89
CA TRP A 142 -7.07 -4.03 22.87
C TRP A 142 -7.05 -4.95 24.10
N SER A 143 -7.49 -4.48 25.27
CA SER A 143 -7.65 -5.31 26.48
C SER A 143 -8.58 -6.50 26.22
N ASP A 144 -9.70 -6.27 25.55
CA ASP A 144 -10.70 -7.30 25.29
C ASP A 144 -10.25 -8.25 24.18
N VAL A 145 -9.59 -7.72 23.14
CA VAL A 145 -8.95 -8.54 22.09
C VAL A 145 -7.93 -9.49 22.71
N MET A 146 -7.07 -8.99 23.60
CA MET A 146 -6.05 -9.81 24.25
C MET A 146 -6.65 -10.88 25.17
N VAL A 147 -7.79 -10.62 25.82
CA VAL A 147 -8.52 -11.65 26.59
C VAL A 147 -9.00 -12.79 25.67
N LYS A 148 -9.55 -12.45 24.49
CA LYS A 148 -10.01 -13.45 23.50
C LYS A 148 -8.83 -14.30 22.97
N LEU A 149 -7.74 -13.64 22.55
CA LEU A 149 -6.58 -14.33 21.95
C LEU A 149 -5.84 -15.23 22.95
N ARG A 150 -5.73 -14.81 24.23
CA ARG A 150 -5.08 -15.59 25.27
C ARG A 150 -5.83 -16.88 25.65
N GLN A 151 -7.10 -17.01 25.29
CA GLN A 151 -7.88 -18.26 25.45
C GLN A 151 -7.53 -19.31 24.39
N ASP A 152 -6.81 -18.94 23.34
CA ASP A 152 -6.39 -19.84 22.27
C ASP A 152 -4.97 -20.35 22.54
N GLU A 153 -4.87 -21.63 22.94
CA GLU A 153 -3.57 -22.25 23.29
C GLU A 153 -2.62 -22.30 22.09
N GLU A 154 -3.13 -22.46 20.87
CA GLU A 154 -2.29 -22.53 19.67
C GLU A 154 -1.69 -21.14 19.36
N TYR A 155 -2.48 -20.08 19.49
CA TYR A 155 -1.93 -18.72 19.38
C TYR A 155 -0.88 -18.45 20.45
N MET A 156 -1.13 -18.84 21.70
CA MET A 156 -0.16 -18.61 22.78
C MET A 156 1.14 -19.37 22.56
N LYS A 157 1.09 -20.60 22.00
CA LYS A 157 2.31 -21.34 21.59
C LYS A 157 3.06 -20.62 20.48
N LEU A 158 2.35 -20.12 19.45
CA LEU A 158 2.98 -19.39 18.35
C LEU A 158 3.61 -18.07 18.83
N PHE A 159 2.92 -17.30 19.65
CA PHE A 159 3.46 -16.08 20.24
C PHE A 159 4.71 -16.35 21.08
N ALA A 160 4.68 -17.39 21.93
CA ALA A 160 5.84 -17.78 22.74
C ALA A 160 7.03 -18.19 21.86
N LYS A 161 6.77 -18.88 20.76
CA LYS A 161 7.80 -19.31 19.81
C LYS A 161 8.40 -18.11 19.06
N VAL A 162 7.57 -17.18 18.58
CA VAL A 162 8.00 -16.04 17.76
C VAL A 162 8.68 -14.97 18.61
N PHE A 163 8.10 -14.61 19.75
CA PHE A 163 8.52 -13.45 20.54
C PHE A 163 9.21 -13.80 21.86
N SER A 164 9.40 -15.10 22.17
CA SER A 164 10.00 -15.56 23.42
C SER A 164 9.32 -15.03 24.69
N THR A 165 8.00 -14.81 24.62
CA THR A 165 7.22 -14.28 25.75
C THR A 165 5.87 -15.01 25.85
N VAL A 166 5.37 -15.12 27.07
CA VAL A 166 3.99 -15.52 27.37
C VAL A 166 3.12 -14.32 27.74
N ASP A 167 3.74 -13.17 27.96
CA ASP A 167 3.06 -11.89 28.22
C ASP A 167 2.86 -11.14 26.91
N VAL A 168 1.80 -11.52 26.20
CA VAL A 168 1.47 -11.02 24.86
C VAL A 168 0.57 -9.80 24.98
N ASP A 169 0.90 -8.76 24.20
CA ASP A 169 0.13 -7.53 24.08
C ASP A 169 -0.18 -7.18 22.61
N SER A 170 -0.84 -6.03 22.40
CA SER A 170 -1.19 -5.52 21.06
C SER A 170 0.03 -5.32 20.16
N THR A 171 1.19 -5.00 20.72
CA THR A 171 2.43 -4.80 19.96
C THR A 171 2.87 -6.12 19.31
N HIS A 172 2.77 -7.24 20.02
CA HIS A 172 3.09 -8.56 19.46
C HIS A 172 2.11 -8.97 18.36
N VAL A 173 0.82 -8.65 18.51
CA VAL A 173 -0.19 -8.87 17.46
C VAL A 173 0.16 -8.04 16.22
N ALA A 174 0.45 -6.76 16.39
CA ALA A 174 0.83 -5.87 15.30
C ALA A 174 2.12 -6.32 14.60
N LYS A 175 3.14 -6.73 15.36
CA LYS A 175 4.39 -7.27 14.82
C LYS A 175 4.16 -8.53 13.98
N ALA A 176 3.34 -9.46 14.43
CA ALA A 176 3.03 -10.66 13.68
C ALA A 176 2.30 -10.34 12.37
N ILE A 177 1.25 -9.51 12.41
CA ILE A 177 0.53 -9.08 11.19
C ILE A 177 1.48 -8.34 10.24
N ALA A 178 2.38 -7.50 10.75
CA ALA A 178 3.36 -6.79 9.95
C ALA A 178 4.35 -7.73 9.24
N GLN A 179 4.78 -8.83 9.88
CA GLN A 179 5.59 -9.86 9.21
C GLN A 179 4.84 -10.46 8.02
N PHE A 180 3.56 -10.79 8.17
CA PHE A 180 2.74 -11.29 7.07
C PHE A 180 2.60 -10.25 5.95
N LEU A 181 2.27 -8.99 6.27
CA LEU A 181 2.06 -7.95 5.27
C LEU A 181 3.33 -7.59 4.51
N ARG A 182 4.51 -7.72 5.11
CA ARG A 182 5.79 -7.51 4.42
C ARG A 182 6.08 -8.52 3.32
N ILE A 183 5.51 -9.73 3.41
CA ILE A 183 5.66 -10.74 2.35
C ILE A 183 4.55 -10.71 1.31
N VAL A 184 3.57 -9.81 1.43
CA VAL A 184 2.53 -9.60 0.41
C VAL A 184 3.15 -8.75 -0.71
N VAL A 185 3.84 -9.41 -1.63
CA VAL A 185 4.62 -8.76 -2.68
C VAL A 185 3.99 -8.98 -4.04
N SER A 186 3.89 -7.90 -4.82
CA SER A 186 3.54 -7.90 -6.24
C SER A 186 4.79 -7.57 -7.05
N ASP A 187 5.37 -8.55 -7.73
CA ASP A 187 6.67 -8.45 -8.45
C ASP A 187 6.67 -9.16 -9.81
N ASP A 188 5.50 -9.63 -10.28
CA ASP A 188 5.39 -10.38 -11.54
C ASP A 188 4.36 -9.79 -12.51
N SER A 189 4.24 -8.45 -12.55
CA SER A 189 3.43 -7.75 -13.55
C SER A 189 4.03 -7.90 -14.96
N LYS A 190 3.25 -7.57 -16.00
CA LYS A 190 3.77 -7.48 -17.38
C LYS A 190 5.00 -6.57 -17.47
N TYR A 191 5.00 -5.45 -16.69
CA TYR A 191 6.14 -4.55 -16.66
C TYR A 191 7.36 -5.18 -16.01
N ASP A 192 7.22 -5.95 -14.92
CA ASP A 192 8.32 -6.68 -14.30
C ASP A 192 8.92 -7.71 -15.28
N ARG A 193 8.06 -8.47 -15.95
CA ARG A 193 8.47 -9.42 -16.99
C ARG A 193 9.17 -8.74 -18.18
N PHE A 194 8.70 -7.57 -18.60
CA PHE A 194 9.39 -6.75 -19.59
C PHE A 194 10.80 -6.35 -19.10
N ARG A 195 10.92 -5.88 -17.87
CA ARG A 195 12.22 -5.50 -17.30
C ARG A 195 13.18 -6.68 -17.19
N ARG A 196 12.67 -7.89 -17.01
CA ARG A 196 13.46 -9.14 -17.00
C ARG A 196 13.74 -9.71 -18.43
N GLY A 197 13.17 -9.10 -19.46
CA GLY A 197 13.28 -9.58 -20.86
C GLY A 197 12.40 -10.79 -21.18
N GLU A 198 11.37 -11.05 -20.38
CA GLU A 198 10.45 -12.19 -20.47
C GLU A 198 9.13 -11.83 -21.18
N TYR A 199 8.91 -10.55 -21.45
CA TYR A 199 7.70 -10.02 -22.08
C TYR A 199 8.05 -8.93 -23.09
N THR A 200 7.38 -8.92 -24.22
CA THR A 200 7.45 -7.84 -25.21
C THR A 200 6.17 -7.02 -25.15
N PRO A 201 6.23 -5.75 -24.75
CA PRO A 201 5.06 -4.89 -24.68
C PRO A 201 4.42 -4.72 -26.07
N THR A 202 3.10 -4.61 -26.09
CA THR A 202 2.35 -4.20 -27.28
C THR A 202 2.69 -2.75 -27.63
N GLU A 203 2.32 -2.32 -28.83
CA GLU A 203 2.51 -0.91 -29.24
C GLU A 203 1.77 0.06 -28.31
N SER A 204 0.59 -0.31 -27.81
CA SER A 204 -0.18 0.51 -26.86
C SER A 204 0.52 0.60 -25.51
N GLU A 205 0.97 -0.52 -24.94
CA GLU A 205 1.72 -0.55 -23.69
C GLU A 205 3.03 0.25 -23.79
N SER A 206 3.72 0.13 -24.93
CA SER A 206 4.96 0.90 -25.19
C SER A 206 4.70 2.40 -25.24
N ARG A 207 3.61 2.83 -25.87
CA ARG A 207 3.20 4.24 -25.88
C ARG A 207 2.84 4.72 -24.48
N GLY A 208 2.09 3.92 -23.71
CA GLY A 208 1.74 4.26 -22.32
C GLY A 208 2.97 4.46 -21.43
N MET A 209 3.95 3.54 -21.51
CA MET A 209 5.23 3.68 -20.79
C MET A 209 5.99 4.95 -21.18
N ASP A 210 6.01 5.27 -22.46
CA ASP A 210 6.67 6.46 -22.98
C ASP A 210 5.97 7.75 -22.52
N LEU A 211 4.64 7.78 -22.55
CA LEU A 211 3.84 8.90 -22.05
C LEU A 211 4.00 9.12 -20.54
N MET A 212 4.08 8.04 -19.77
CA MET A 212 4.24 8.09 -18.32
C MET A 212 5.53 8.83 -17.89
N VAL A 213 6.62 8.69 -18.66
CA VAL A 213 7.96 9.26 -18.33
C VAL A 213 8.29 10.54 -19.08
N ARG A 214 7.37 11.05 -19.87
CA ARG A 214 7.55 12.34 -20.54
C ARG A 214 6.92 13.47 -19.73
N GLU A 215 7.61 14.63 -19.76
CA GLU A 215 7.09 15.87 -19.23
C GLU A 215 5.77 16.22 -19.90
N GLY A 216 4.81 16.68 -19.11
CA GLY A 216 3.64 17.39 -19.60
C GLY A 216 4.08 18.71 -20.25
N GLY A 217 3.47 19.08 -21.36
CA GLY A 217 3.93 20.21 -22.14
C GLY A 217 3.05 21.45 -22.04
N ASP A 218 3.69 22.61 -22.01
CA ASP A 218 3.03 23.85 -22.36
C ASP A 218 3.17 24.05 -23.89
N PRO A 219 2.05 24.17 -24.65
CA PRO A 219 2.07 24.41 -26.08
C PRO A 219 2.85 25.65 -26.47
N GLU A 220 2.94 26.66 -25.59
CA GLU A 220 3.63 27.92 -25.81
C GLU A 220 5.17 27.80 -25.68
N LEU A 221 5.68 26.79 -24.99
CA LEU A 221 7.12 26.58 -24.82
C LEU A 221 7.80 25.82 -25.95
N GLY A 222 7.10 25.49 -27.01
CA GLY A 222 7.69 25.11 -28.30
C GLY A 222 8.43 23.79 -28.35
N GLN A 223 8.14 22.84 -27.44
CA GLN A 223 8.76 21.53 -27.42
C GLN A 223 8.13 20.50 -28.39
N GLY A 224 7.77 20.93 -29.59
CA GLY A 224 7.54 20.04 -30.73
C GLY A 224 6.34 19.09 -30.64
N GLY A 225 5.34 19.33 -29.79
CA GLY A 225 4.04 18.65 -29.87
C GLY A 225 3.98 17.19 -29.42
N GLN A 226 4.93 16.71 -28.64
CA GLN A 226 4.88 15.37 -28.04
C GLN A 226 4.76 15.48 -26.51
N TRP A 227 3.53 15.65 -26.05
CA TRP A 227 3.22 15.80 -24.63
C TRP A 227 3.18 14.45 -23.93
N GLY A 228 3.67 14.38 -22.67
CA GLY A 228 3.59 13.24 -21.80
C GLY A 228 2.51 13.38 -20.74
N GLY A 229 2.34 12.32 -19.97
CA GLY A 229 1.41 12.26 -18.83
C GLY A 229 1.97 12.86 -17.54
N ASP A 230 3.27 13.21 -17.51
CA ASP A 230 3.96 13.80 -16.35
C ASP A 230 3.89 12.96 -15.05
N CYS A 231 3.57 11.67 -15.17
CA CYS A 231 3.27 10.80 -14.02
C CYS A 231 4.51 10.49 -13.18
N PHE A 232 5.70 10.51 -13.80
CA PHE A 232 6.94 10.01 -13.19
C PHE A 232 7.47 10.85 -12.03
N HIS A 233 7.00 12.08 -11.87
CA HIS A 233 7.37 12.92 -10.74
C HIS A 233 6.88 12.36 -9.42
N CYS A 234 5.65 11.83 -9.39
CA CYS A 234 5.06 11.21 -8.23
C CYS A 234 5.14 9.67 -8.29
N HIS A 235 5.19 9.09 -9.51
CA HIS A 235 5.24 7.66 -9.76
C HIS A 235 6.51 7.22 -10.51
N PRO A 236 7.71 7.41 -9.90
CA PRO A 236 8.98 7.08 -10.55
C PRO A 236 9.09 5.59 -10.85
N LEU A 237 9.78 5.25 -11.94
CA LEU A 237 10.06 3.86 -12.31
C LEU A 237 11.22 3.25 -11.52
N ALA A 238 11.99 4.05 -10.80
CA ALA A 238 13.10 3.57 -9.99
C ALA A 238 12.60 2.72 -8.83
N GLY A 239 13.25 1.59 -8.56
CA GLY A 239 12.87 0.65 -7.51
C GLY A 239 11.54 -0.09 -7.75
N LEU A 240 10.87 0.16 -8.88
CA LEU A 240 9.65 -0.51 -9.33
C LEU A 240 8.45 -0.45 -8.34
N GLN A 241 8.45 0.50 -7.43
CA GLN A 241 7.30 0.71 -6.52
C GLN A 241 6.26 1.67 -7.13
N PHE A 242 6.61 2.42 -8.17
CA PHE A 242 5.74 3.41 -8.84
C PHE A 242 5.09 4.37 -7.85
N SER A 243 5.86 4.84 -6.90
CA SER A 243 5.52 5.84 -5.90
C SER A 243 6.80 6.47 -5.37
N ASP A 244 6.80 7.77 -5.16
CA ASP A 244 7.85 8.49 -4.46
C ASP A 244 7.63 8.48 -2.94
N TYR A 245 6.47 7.92 -2.52
CA TYR A 245 6.01 7.90 -1.14
C TYR A 245 5.92 9.27 -0.46
N GLN A 246 5.87 10.36 -1.22
CA GLN A 246 5.68 11.70 -0.67
C GLN A 246 4.20 12.06 -0.55
N LEU A 247 3.94 13.20 0.05
CA LEU A 247 2.59 13.75 0.28
C LEU A 247 2.35 14.90 -0.69
N HIS A 248 1.42 14.72 -1.61
CA HIS A 248 1.09 15.67 -2.66
C HIS A 248 -0.38 16.08 -2.61
N ASN A 249 -0.65 17.31 -2.99
CA ASN A 249 -1.99 17.75 -3.34
C ASN A 249 -2.12 17.72 -4.87
N ASN A 250 -2.81 16.71 -5.36
CA ASN A 250 -3.00 16.49 -6.81
C ASN A 250 -4.16 17.28 -7.41
N GLY A 251 -4.63 18.33 -6.75
CA GLY A 251 -5.65 19.22 -7.28
C GLY A 251 -7.05 18.60 -7.38
N LEU A 252 -7.41 17.64 -6.52
CA LEU A 252 -8.77 17.06 -6.51
C LEU A 252 -9.83 18.09 -6.13
N ASP A 253 -9.51 19.01 -5.24
CA ASP A 253 -10.44 20.01 -4.73
C ASP A 253 -9.77 21.41 -4.62
N SER A 254 -10.56 22.45 -4.86
CA SER A 254 -10.17 23.85 -4.58
C SER A 254 -10.49 24.27 -3.13
N VAL A 255 -11.44 23.58 -2.50
CA VAL A 255 -11.84 23.75 -1.10
C VAL A 255 -11.88 22.37 -0.46
N PHE A 256 -11.08 22.18 0.60
CA PHE A 256 -10.87 20.87 1.20
C PHE A 256 -11.97 20.53 2.21
N THR A 257 -12.66 19.42 2.03
CA THR A 257 -13.52 18.77 3.03
C THR A 257 -12.73 17.79 3.89
N ASP A 258 -11.69 17.18 3.31
CA ASP A 258 -10.68 16.37 4.00
C ASP A 258 -9.36 17.11 3.88
N LEU A 259 -8.77 17.49 5.01
CA LEU A 259 -7.52 18.25 5.05
C LEU A 259 -6.28 17.38 4.80
N GLY A 260 -6.44 16.05 4.71
CA GLY A 260 -5.33 15.12 4.50
C GLY A 260 -4.23 15.27 5.56
N ARG A 261 -2.99 15.49 5.12
CA ARG A 261 -1.85 15.71 6.02
C ARG A 261 -2.07 16.87 6.99
N GLY A 262 -2.82 17.87 6.57
CA GLY A 262 -3.14 19.02 7.41
C GLY A 262 -3.92 18.68 8.67
N GLU A 263 -4.69 17.59 8.70
CA GLU A 263 -5.33 17.09 9.92
C GLU A 263 -4.32 16.57 10.95
N VAL A 264 -3.19 16.07 10.47
CA VAL A 264 -2.12 15.51 11.31
C VAL A 264 -1.20 16.59 11.85
N THR A 265 -0.83 17.55 11.00
CA THR A 265 0.18 18.58 11.34
C THR A 265 -0.42 19.87 11.87
N GLY A 266 -1.67 20.17 11.54
CA GLY A 266 -2.28 21.49 11.81
C GLY A 266 -1.70 22.62 10.95
N ASP A 267 -0.78 22.31 10.00
CA ASP A 267 -0.17 23.31 9.13
C ASP A 267 -1.03 23.53 7.87
N PRO A 268 -1.48 24.76 7.60
CA PRO A 268 -2.23 25.08 6.37
C PRO A 268 -1.49 24.75 5.08
N ASN A 269 -0.16 24.68 5.10
CA ASN A 269 0.64 24.30 3.92
C ASN A 269 0.50 22.80 3.58
N ASP A 270 -0.02 21.99 4.49
CA ASP A 270 -0.26 20.57 4.31
C ASP A 270 -1.70 20.22 3.93
N PHE A 271 -2.59 21.22 3.80
CA PHE A 271 -4.00 20.97 3.48
C PHE A 271 -4.16 20.35 2.10
N GLY A 272 -4.97 19.29 2.03
CA GLY A 272 -5.27 18.53 0.82
C GLY A 272 -4.11 17.66 0.31
N ARG A 273 -3.05 17.49 1.09
CA ARG A 273 -1.94 16.58 0.74
C ARG A 273 -2.22 15.18 1.22
N PHE A 274 -2.05 14.22 0.30
CA PHE A 274 -2.20 12.80 0.52
C PHE A 274 -0.99 12.04 0.01
N LYS A 275 -0.72 10.87 0.58
CA LYS A 275 0.38 10.01 0.17
C LYS A 275 0.17 9.52 -1.27
N THR A 276 1.21 9.60 -2.09
CA THR A 276 1.23 8.96 -3.41
C THR A 276 1.10 7.44 -3.25
N PRO A 277 0.02 6.82 -3.75
CA PRO A 277 -0.09 5.36 -3.73
C PRO A 277 0.83 4.73 -4.78
N SER A 278 1.21 3.47 -4.57
CA SER A 278 1.82 2.67 -5.63
C SER A 278 0.84 2.44 -6.78
N LEU A 279 1.34 2.42 -8.04
CA LEU A 279 0.53 1.99 -9.18
C LEU A 279 0.53 0.47 -9.38
N ARG A 280 1.17 -0.29 -8.49
CA ARG A 280 1.11 -1.75 -8.57
C ARG A 280 -0.30 -2.24 -8.36
N ASN A 281 -0.74 -3.11 -9.26
CA ASN A 281 -2.09 -3.67 -9.29
C ASN A 281 -3.21 -2.61 -9.36
N VAL A 282 -2.89 -1.39 -9.82
CA VAL A 282 -3.85 -0.28 -9.88
C VAL A 282 -5.12 -0.63 -10.66
N GLU A 283 -5.03 -1.49 -11.68
CA GLU A 283 -6.16 -2.02 -12.44
C GLU A 283 -7.23 -2.70 -11.58
N PHE A 284 -6.83 -3.30 -10.44
CA PHE A 284 -7.71 -4.06 -9.55
C PHE A 284 -8.16 -3.27 -8.33
N SER A 285 -7.75 -2.00 -8.20
CA SER A 285 -7.94 -1.22 -6.96
C SER A 285 -8.93 -0.05 -7.11
N ALA A 286 -9.89 -0.14 -8.03
CA ALA A 286 -11.00 0.80 -8.08
C ALA A 286 -11.92 0.68 -6.84
N PRO A 287 -12.57 1.78 -6.38
CA PRO A 287 -12.49 3.15 -6.90
C PRO A 287 -11.22 3.88 -6.48
N TYR A 288 -10.90 4.98 -7.17
CA TYR A 288 -9.63 5.68 -7.05
C TYR A 288 -9.71 6.97 -6.25
N MET A 289 -8.54 7.46 -5.81
CA MET A 289 -8.28 8.60 -4.93
C MET A 289 -8.61 8.28 -3.46
N HIS A 290 -8.20 9.19 -2.57
CA HIS A 290 -8.40 8.98 -1.13
C HIS A 290 -9.87 8.85 -0.72
N ASP A 291 -10.77 9.45 -1.49
CA ASP A 291 -12.21 9.45 -1.25
C ASP A 291 -13.01 8.58 -2.24
N GLY A 292 -12.33 7.78 -3.07
CA GLY A 292 -12.98 6.85 -3.98
C GLY A 292 -13.92 7.49 -5.01
N ARG A 293 -13.63 8.73 -5.45
CA ARG A 293 -14.54 9.46 -6.35
C ARG A 293 -14.54 9.00 -7.79
N PHE A 294 -13.46 8.38 -8.27
CA PHE A 294 -13.34 7.91 -9.64
C PHE A 294 -13.51 6.39 -9.72
N ALA A 295 -14.39 5.95 -10.61
CA ALA A 295 -14.71 4.54 -10.80
C ALA A 295 -13.77 3.84 -11.78
N SER A 296 -13.07 4.58 -12.63
CA SER A 296 -12.19 4.03 -13.66
C SER A 296 -10.86 4.76 -13.77
N LEU A 297 -9.85 4.11 -14.40
CA LEU A 297 -8.56 4.74 -14.67
C LEU A 297 -8.67 5.85 -15.73
N GLU A 298 -9.63 5.75 -16.64
CA GLU A 298 -9.93 6.78 -17.62
C GLU A 298 -10.36 8.09 -16.92
N GLU A 299 -11.17 8.00 -15.88
CA GLU A 299 -11.56 9.17 -15.07
C GLU A 299 -10.36 9.77 -14.33
N VAL A 300 -9.45 8.93 -13.83
CA VAL A 300 -8.19 9.39 -13.21
C VAL A 300 -7.31 10.12 -14.22
N ILE A 301 -7.13 9.54 -15.42
CA ILE A 301 -6.34 10.17 -16.49
C ILE A 301 -6.98 11.50 -16.91
N GLU A 302 -8.32 11.55 -17.02
CA GLU A 302 -9.02 12.77 -17.37
C GLU A 302 -8.88 13.86 -16.31
N HIS A 303 -8.87 13.49 -15.02
CA HIS A 303 -8.57 14.44 -13.95
C HIS A 303 -7.20 15.12 -14.16
N TYR A 304 -6.14 14.34 -14.38
CA TYR A 304 -4.82 14.90 -14.65
C TYR A 304 -4.76 15.62 -16.00
N ASN A 305 -5.46 15.11 -17.02
CA ASN A 305 -5.54 15.73 -18.32
C ASN A 305 -6.23 17.10 -18.28
N SER A 306 -7.23 17.26 -17.42
CA SER A 306 -7.91 18.57 -17.20
C SER A 306 -7.07 19.55 -16.38
N GLY A 307 -6.04 19.06 -15.67
CA GLY A 307 -5.16 19.84 -14.81
C GLY A 307 -5.62 19.96 -13.36
N GLY A 308 -6.76 19.35 -12.99
CA GLY A 308 -7.31 19.45 -11.64
C GLY A 308 -7.75 20.85 -11.23
N HIS A 309 -7.80 21.11 -9.94
CA HIS A 309 -8.22 22.38 -9.36
C HIS A 309 -7.07 23.12 -8.70
N ALA A 310 -6.96 24.42 -8.98
CA ALA A 310 -5.98 25.28 -8.31
C ALA A 310 -6.37 25.49 -6.84
N SER A 311 -5.38 25.43 -5.96
CA SER A 311 -5.50 25.77 -4.54
C SER A 311 -4.17 26.29 -4.02
N SER A 312 -4.15 26.79 -2.77
CA SER A 312 -2.93 27.33 -2.17
C SER A 312 -1.82 26.29 -1.93
N THR A 313 -2.18 25.02 -1.91
CA THR A 313 -1.28 23.90 -1.59
C THR A 313 -1.14 22.89 -2.73
N VAL A 314 -1.76 23.17 -3.91
CA VAL A 314 -1.63 22.29 -5.08
C VAL A 314 -0.16 22.09 -5.41
N ASP A 315 0.21 20.84 -5.69
CA ASP A 315 1.61 20.49 -5.94
C ASP A 315 2.14 21.21 -7.20
N PRO A 316 3.36 21.75 -7.17
CA PRO A 316 3.99 22.37 -8.34
C PRO A 316 4.09 21.44 -9.55
N PHE A 317 4.08 20.12 -9.37
CA PHE A 317 4.03 19.16 -10.47
C PHE A 317 2.66 19.09 -11.16
N MET A 318 1.60 19.62 -10.54
CA MET A 318 0.32 19.89 -11.21
C MET A 318 0.38 21.20 -12.02
N LYS A 319 1.34 21.29 -12.92
CA LYS A 319 1.78 22.52 -13.63
C LYS A 319 0.67 23.23 -14.42
N PHE A 320 -0.37 22.49 -14.80
CA PHE A 320 -1.33 22.93 -15.81
C PHE A 320 -2.77 23.02 -15.29
N THR A 321 -2.95 23.46 -14.04
CA THR A 321 -4.30 23.65 -13.44
C THR A 321 -5.22 24.61 -14.22
N SER A 322 -4.70 25.34 -15.20
CA SER A 322 -5.48 26.22 -16.07
C SER A 322 -5.73 25.68 -17.48
N GLY A 323 -5.20 24.52 -17.85
CA GLY A 323 -5.31 24.00 -19.21
C GLY A 323 -5.07 22.49 -19.36
N GLY A 324 -4.61 21.84 -18.30
CA GLY A 324 -4.33 20.41 -18.28
C GLY A 324 -3.17 19.96 -19.15
N LEU A 325 -2.99 18.64 -19.23
CA LEU A 325 -1.90 18.01 -20.00
C LEU A 325 -2.17 18.02 -21.51
N GLN A 326 -3.41 18.24 -21.93
CA GLN A 326 -3.85 18.24 -23.33
C GLN A 326 -3.50 16.95 -24.09
N LEU A 327 -3.60 15.83 -23.42
CA LEU A 327 -3.44 14.53 -24.04
C LEU A 327 -4.50 14.31 -25.13
N SER A 328 -4.12 13.74 -26.27
CA SER A 328 -5.07 13.33 -27.29
C SER A 328 -5.88 12.12 -26.86
N GLU A 329 -7.04 11.88 -27.49
CA GLU A 329 -7.84 10.67 -27.24
C GLU A 329 -7.05 9.37 -27.48
N GLN A 330 -6.04 9.39 -28.34
CA GLN A 330 -5.17 8.22 -28.57
C GLN A 330 -4.13 8.07 -27.46
N SER A 331 -3.83 9.11 -26.72
CA SER A 331 -2.83 9.14 -25.65
C SER A 331 -3.43 8.86 -24.27
N LYS A 332 -4.73 9.01 -24.12
CA LYS A 332 -5.52 8.59 -22.97
C LYS A 332 -5.78 7.07 -23.03
#